data_c4b775adebe4950c0b89c068ebbfe88d
#
_entry.id   c4b775adebe4950c0b89c068ebbfe88d
#
_cell.length_a   1.000
_cell.length_b   1.000
_cell.length_c   1.000
_cell.angle_alpha   90.00
_cell.angle_beta   90.00
_cell.angle_gamma   90.00
#
_symmetry.space_group_name_H-M   'P 1'
#
loop_
_entity.id
_entity.type
_entity.pdbx_description
1 polymer ?
#
loop_
_entity_poly.entity_id
_entity_poly.type
_entity_poly.pdbx_seq_one_letter_code
_entity_poly.pdbx_strand_id
1 'polypeptide(L)'
;MKRLLLLIFLAGPLLSPAQEPDNTPMRYDFHAASEYTQQSDSLLITTHQGRRLFFDTDGNSYIPRKAFIEKYGRENFRQLVDFENERIRAKRQEEERLELERTKKLAIQKIEKLDIYESLSEIRNEYYEILDALDGEVDGAIDYPKAAQFFRDHFAGIDANGNISTTTVIGCPNLSKNDIYIQAHSWFVNSFNSGKSVIQFDDKEAGTILAKGYLRDIALYAPFGKQYGISARVLFRIDIKEERARIIMTIQEYDIAVSNGRGSSLQGTAAASNRTYRPDLVYPFNDNPDLLPNEAGAKAYCASCLYLIAMKNRLDRAINAGIIGIDMNDNW
;
A
#
# COMPACT_ATOMS: atom_id res chain seq x y z
N MET A 1 -53.38 96.32 46.03
CA MET A 1 -53.74 95.88 44.64
C MET A 1 -52.56 95.10 44.08
N LYS A 2 -52.62 93.77 44.15
CA LYS A 2 -51.54 92.86 43.59
C LYS A 2 -52.16 92.12 42.41
N ARG A 3 -51.62 92.32 41.23
CA ARG A 3 -51.98 91.59 40.01
C ARG A 3 -51.25 90.24 40.01
N LEU A 4 -52.05 89.18 39.95
CA LEU A 4 -51.56 87.84 39.84
C LEU A 4 -51.39 87.50 38.30
N LEU A 5 -50.15 87.27 37.87
CA LEU A 5 -49.86 86.80 36.51
C LEU A 5 -49.86 85.29 36.45
N LEU A 6 -50.81 84.73 35.71
CA LEU A 6 -50.92 83.31 35.43
C LEU A 6 -50.02 82.89 34.26
N LEU A 7 -48.96 82.19 34.55
CA LEU A 7 -48.08 81.59 33.49
C LEU A 7 -48.65 80.21 33.13
N ILE A 8 -49.13 80.10 31.87
CA ILE A 8 -49.56 78.83 31.33
C ILE A 8 -48.31 78.21 30.67
N PHE A 9 -47.81 77.11 31.28
CA PHE A 9 -46.80 76.26 30.66
C PHE A 9 -47.46 75.35 29.66
N LEU A 10 -47.21 75.55 28.34
CA LEU A 10 -47.49 74.64 27.26
C LEU A 10 -46.41 73.53 27.31
N ALA A 11 -46.76 72.36 27.85
CA ALA A 11 -45.91 71.17 27.70
C ALA A 11 -46.05 70.66 26.27
N GLY A 12 -45.03 70.89 25.47
CA GLY A 12 -44.85 70.24 24.19
C GLY A 12 -44.61 68.74 24.35
N PRO A 13 -44.96 67.92 23.39
CA PRO A 13 -44.69 66.49 23.50
C PRO A 13 -43.20 66.24 23.47
N LEU A 14 -42.64 65.53 24.47
CA LEU A 14 -41.31 64.99 24.51
C LEU A 14 -41.21 63.98 23.36
N LEU A 15 -40.51 64.38 22.28
CA LEU A 15 -40.04 63.48 21.25
C LEU A 15 -39.12 62.46 21.96
N SER A 16 -39.57 61.23 22.07
CA SER A 16 -38.68 60.10 22.42
C SER A 16 -37.51 60.08 21.45
N PRO A 17 -36.27 59.99 21.91
CA PRO A 17 -35.16 59.77 21.01
C PRO A 17 -35.45 58.52 20.15
N ALA A 18 -35.40 58.71 18.86
CA ALA A 18 -35.45 57.59 17.93
C ALA A 18 -34.34 56.59 18.37
N GLN A 19 -34.72 55.37 18.72
CA GLN A 19 -33.77 54.30 18.95
C GLN A 19 -32.96 54.17 17.63
N GLU A 20 -31.66 54.47 17.70
CA GLU A 20 -30.77 54.14 16.59
C GLU A 20 -30.95 52.61 16.36
N PRO A 21 -31.10 52.19 15.07
CA PRO A 21 -31.21 50.76 14.79
C PRO A 21 -29.94 50.09 15.35
N ASP A 22 -30.14 49.05 16.15
CA ASP A 22 -29.07 48.21 16.68
C ASP A 22 -28.35 47.57 15.46
N ASN A 23 -27.24 48.18 15.07
CA ASN A 23 -26.39 47.75 13.96
C ASN A 23 -25.42 46.66 14.37
N THR A 24 -25.65 45.99 15.51
CA THR A 24 -24.83 44.87 15.95
C THR A 24 -24.99 43.72 14.94
N PRO A 25 -23.91 43.26 14.29
CA PRO A 25 -24.00 42.15 13.37
C PRO A 25 -24.54 40.91 14.05
N MET A 26 -25.45 40.18 13.39
CA MET A 26 -25.99 38.91 13.90
C MET A 26 -24.87 37.90 14.04
N ARG A 27 -24.98 37.04 15.04
CA ARG A 27 -24.04 35.92 15.20
C ARG A 27 -24.38 34.86 14.17
N TYR A 28 -23.37 34.41 13.42
CA TYR A 28 -23.52 33.27 12.48
C TYR A 28 -23.62 31.97 13.24
N ASP A 29 -24.58 31.12 12.90
CA ASP A 29 -24.77 29.84 13.53
C ASP A 29 -23.95 28.74 12.81
N PHE A 30 -22.72 28.51 13.28
CA PHE A 30 -21.85 27.45 12.74
C PHE A 30 -22.36 26.04 13.02
N HIS A 31 -23.23 25.84 14.04
CA HIS A 31 -23.81 24.54 14.32
C HIS A 31 -24.84 24.18 13.24
N ALA A 32 -25.79 25.09 12.97
CA ALA A 32 -26.76 24.91 11.89
C ALA A 32 -26.08 24.79 10.51
N ALA A 33 -25.00 25.53 10.27
CA ALA A 33 -24.19 25.39 9.06
C ALA A 33 -23.55 23.99 8.93
N SER A 34 -23.01 23.46 10.03
CA SER A 34 -22.43 22.11 10.07
C SER A 34 -23.48 21.03 9.84
N GLU A 35 -24.64 21.13 10.46
CA GLU A 35 -25.76 20.20 10.24
C GLU A 35 -26.23 20.23 8.77
N TYR A 36 -26.37 21.42 8.18
CA TYR A 36 -26.72 21.56 6.76
C TYR A 36 -25.73 20.83 5.86
N THR A 37 -24.42 21.01 6.08
CA THR A 37 -23.40 20.35 5.25
C THR A 37 -23.39 18.83 5.42
N GLN A 38 -23.68 18.31 6.61
CA GLN A 38 -23.78 16.87 6.85
C GLN A 38 -25.00 16.24 6.18
N GLN A 39 -26.14 16.93 6.21
CA GLN A 39 -27.40 16.41 5.63
C GLN A 39 -27.46 16.55 4.11
N SER A 40 -26.91 17.63 3.56
CA SER A 40 -27.02 17.95 2.12
C SER A 40 -25.76 17.66 1.32
N ASP A 41 -24.64 17.33 1.97
CA ASP A 41 -23.29 17.24 1.35
C ASP A 41 -22.90 18.48 0.52
N SER A 42 -23.53 19.60 0.84
CA SER A 42 -23.35 20.87 0.12
C SER A 42 -22.26 21.72 0.77
N LEU A 43 -21.57 22.52 -0.04
CA LEU A 43 -20.57 23.47 0.44
C LEU A 43 -21.25 24.73 1.01
N LEU A 44 -20.72 25.27 2.11
CA LEU A 44 -21.19 26.56 2.68
C LEU A 44 -20.82 27.76 1.79
N ILE A 45 -19.85 27.57 0.89
CA ILE A 45 -19.46 28.54 -0.11
C ILE A 45 -19.62 27.90 -1.49
N THR A 46 -20.53 28.41 -2.29
CA THR A 46 -20.77 27.91 -3.65
C THR A 46 -20.44 28.98 -4.69
N THR A 47 -20.41 28.59 -5.96
CA THR A 47 -20.21 29.54 -7.08
C THR A 47 -21.38 29.40 -8.06
N HIS A 48 -22.10 30.48 -8.28
CA HIS A 48 -23.17 30.56 -9.27
C HIS A 48 -22.90 31.71 -10.27
N GLN A 49 -22.89 31.42 -11.56
CA GLN A 49 -22.58 32.37 -12.62
C GLN A 49 -21.30 33.20 -12.37
N GLY A 50 -20.22 32.52 -11.89
CA GLY A 50 -18.94 33.16 -11.60
C GLY A 50 -18.89 34.00 -10.31
N ARG A 51 -19.99 34.04 -9.53
CA ARG A 51 -20.05 34.76 -8.25
C ARG A 51 -20.07 33.79 -7.09
N ARG A 52 -19.21 34.03 -6.07
CA ARG A 52 -19.24 33.25 -4.81
C ARG A 52 -20.44 33.67 -3.98
N LEU A 53 -21.19 32.68 -3.54
CA LEU A 53 -22.33 32.80 -2.63
C LEU A 53 -22.02 32.07 -1.32
N PHE A 54 -22.58 32.57 -0.23
CA PHE A 54 -22.32 32.12 1.14
C PHE A 54 -23.62 31.67 1.76
N PHE A 55 -23.61 30.53 2.45
CA PHE A 55 -24.81 29.99 3.07
C PHE A 55 -25.27 30.84 4.24
N ASP A 56 -26.51 31.29 4.18
CA ASP A 56 -27.21 32.03 5.22
C ASP A 56 -28.03 31.05 6.04
N THR A 57 -27.60 30.78 7.28
CA THR A 57 -28.27 29.82 8.18
C THR A 57 -29.67 30.25 8.58
N ASP A 58 -29.91 31.55 8.69
CA ASP A 58 -31.19 32.14 9.08
C ASP A 58 -32.23 32.05 7.93
N GLY A 59 -31.78 32.36 6.72
CA GLY A 59 -32.63 32.34 5.51
C GLY A 59 -32.63 30.97 4.81
N ASN A 60 -31.87 29.99 5.27
CA ASN A 60 -31.66 28.69 4.65
C ASN A 60 -31.44 28.82 3.12
N SER A 61 -30.55 29.74 2.75
CA SER A 61 -30.32 30.09 1.34
C SER A 61 -28.90 30.62 1.12
N TYR A 62 -28.49 30.74 -0.14
CA TYR A 62 -27.18 31.31 -0.48
C TYR A 62 -27.30 32.79 -0.82
N ILE A 63 -26.51 33.63 -0.16
CA ILE A 63 -26.48 35.08 -0.33
C ILE A 63 -25.11 35.59 -0.82
N PRO A 64 -25.07 36.73 -1.54
CA PRO A 64 -23.81 37.33 -1.96
C PRO A 64 -22.92 37.76 -0.78
N ARG A 65 -21.60 37.80 -0.99
CA ARG A 65 -20.63 38.20 0.01
C ARG A 65 -20.98 39.52 0.72
N LYS A 66 -21.43 40.53 -0.03
CA LYS A 66 -21.78 41.84 0.53
C LYS A 66 -22.92 41.71 1.53
N ALA A 67 -24.00 41.01 1.15
CA ALA A 67 -25.15 40.79 2.03
C ALA A 67 -24.76 39.94 3.26
N PHE A 68 -23.89 38.93 3.11
CA PHE A 68 -23.39 38.14 4.24
C PHE A 68 -22.62 39.01 5.26
N ILE A 69 -21.69 39.85 4.75
CA ILE A 69 -20.90 40.74 5.64
C ILE A 69 -21.79 41.81 6.31
N GLU A 70 -22.78 42.33 5.62
CA GLU A 70 -23.75 43.29 6.18
C GLU A 70 -24.59 42.63 7.29
N LYS A 71 -25.00 41.38 7.12
CA LYS A 71 -25.84 40.63 8.07
C LYS A 71 -25.04 40.12 9.28
N TYR A 72 -23.92 39.44 9.03
CA TYR A 72 -23.17 38.69 10.04
C TYR A 72 -21.83 39.33 10.43
N GLY A 73 -21.36 40.35 9.72
CA GLY A 73 -20.10 41.00 9.97
C GLY A 73 -18.90 40.32 9.31
N ARG A 74 -17.77 41.05 9.28
CA ARG A 74 -16.51 40.58 8.63
C ARG A 74 -15.85 39.44 9.38
N GLU A 75 -16.01 39.40 10.69
CA GLU A 75 -15.39 38.34 11.50
C GLU A 75 -16.04 36.98 11.25
N ASN A 76 -17.38 36.91 11.30
CA ASN A 76 -18.09 35.68 10.95
C ASN A 76 -17.83 35.24 9.51
N PHE A 77 -17.64 36.19 8.58
CA PHE A 77 -17.24 35.88 7.21
C PHE A 77 -15.86 35.19 7.15
N ARG A 78 -14.85 35.66 7.90
CA ARG A 78 -13.53 35.02 7.96
C ARG A 78 -13.62 33.62 8.54
N GLN A 79 -14.30 33.50 9.68
CA GLN A 79 -14.51 32.22 10.36
C GLN A 79 -15.24 31.22 9.46
N LEU A 80 -16.24 31.65 8.68
CA LEU A 80 -16.91 30.78 7.72
C LEU A 80 -15.95 30.30 6.61
N VAL A 81 -15.14 31.19 6.07
CA VAL A 81 -14.15 30.83 5.04
C VAL A 81 -13.12 29.83 5.58
N ASP A 82 -12.63 30.06 6.80
CA ASP A 82 -11.67 29.16 7.45
C ASP A 82 -12.30 27.80 7.76
N PHE A 83 -13.49 27.78 8.32
CA PHE A 83 -14.26 26.56 8.59
C PHE A 83 -14.48 25.74 7.32
N GLU A 84 -14.91 26.36 6.23
CA GLU A 84 -15.15 25.66 4.97
C GLU A 84 -13.84 25.14 4.34
N ASN A 85 -12.75 25.91 4.43
CA ASN A 85 -11.44 25.47 3.96
C ASN A 85 -10.92 24.25 4.74
N GLU A 86 -11.09 24.24 6.06
CA GLU A 86 -10.73 23.09 6.91
C GLU A 86 -11.57 21.87 6.57
N ARG A 87 -12.87 22.05 6.36
CA ARG A 87 -13.78 20.96 5.96
C ARG A 87 -13.40 20.37 4.61
N ILE A 88 -13.08 21.20 3.62
CA ILE A 88 -12.63 20.76 2.30
C ILE A 88 -11.30 20.00 2.40
N ARG A 89 -10.37 20.47 3.24
CA ARG A 89 -9.10 19.79 3.47
C ARG A 89 -9.32 18.42 4.13
N ALA A 90 -10.15 18.37 5.17
CA ALA A 90 -10.48 17.10 5.85
C ALA A 90 -11.14 16.09 4.89
N LYS A 91 -12.09 16.55 4.06
CA LYS A 91 -12.75 15.69 3.05
C LYS A 91 -11.74 15.15 2.03
N ARG A 92 -10.84 15.98 1.52
CA ARG A 92 -9.77 15.54 0.59
C ARG A 92 -8.83 14.52 1.24
N GLN A 93 -8.40 14.78 2.46
CA GLN A 93 -7.53 13.83 3.19
C GLN A 93 -8.21 12.48 3.40
N GLU A 94 -9.52 12.48 3.70
CA GLU A 94 -10.28 11.25 3.83
C GLU A 94 -10.46 10.53 2.49
N GLU A 95 -10.77 11.25 1.42
CA GLU A 95 -10.83 10.69 0.06
C GLU A 95 -9.49 10.09 -0.38
N GLU A 96 -8.38 10.81 -0.15
CA GLU A 96 -7.01 10.31 -0.42
C GLU A 96 -6.69 9.07 0.41
N ARG A 97 -7.08 9.05 1.69
CA ARG A 97 -6.89 7.88 2.57
C ARG A 97 -7.67 6.66 2.06
N LEU A 98 -8.94 6.84 1.69
CA LEU A 98 -9.79 5.76 1.17
C LEU A 98 -9.27 5.24 -0.19
N GLU A 99 -8.81 6.14 -1.06
CA GLU A 99 -8.23 5.75 -2.35
C GLU A 99 -6.92 4.97 -2.16
N LEU A 100 -6.06 5.41 -1.24
CA LEU A 100 -4.84 4.69 -0.87
C LEU A 100 -5.15 3.29 -0.31
N GLU A 101 -6.14 3.16 0.57
CA GLU A 101 -6.57 1.85 1.10
C GLU A 101 -7.11 0.94 0.00
N ARG A 102 -7.90 1.50 -0.92
CA ARG A 102 -8.41 0.76 -2.09
C ARG A 102 -7.27 0.28 -2.98
N THR A 103 -6.32 1.16 -3.30
CA THR A 103 -5.15 0.83 -4.12
C THR A 103 -4.30 -0.26 -3.47
N LYS A 104 -4.03 -0.16 -2.16
CA LYS A 104 -3.33 -1.20 -1.40
C LYS A 104 -4.06 -2.55 -1.46
N LYS A 105 -5.38 -2.55 -1.28
CA LYS A 105 -6.19 -3.78 -1.36
C LYS A 105 -6.12 -4.43 -2.74
N LEU A 106 -6.17 -3.63 -3.81
CA LEU A 106 -6.04 -4.14 -5.17
C LEU A 106 -4.63 -4.69 -5.45
N ALA A 107 -3.58 -4.01 -4.95
CA ALA A 107 -2.21 -4.49 -5.05
C ALA A 107 -2.02 -5.83 -4.32
N ILE A 108 -2.54 -5.97 -3.10
CA ILE A 108 -2.53 -7.25 -2.36
C ILE A 108 -3.19 -8.36 -3.16
N GLN A 109 -4.38 -8.12 -3.73
CA GLN A 109 -5.09 -9.12 -4.53
C GLN A 109 -4.33 -9.52 -5.81
N LYS A 110 -3.63 -8.58 -6.45
CA LYS A 110 -2.74 -8.89 -7.59
C LYS A 110 -1.55 -9.73 -7.15
N ILE A 111 -0.90 -9.35 -6.04
CA ILE A 111 0.25 -10.07 -5.49
C ILE A 111 -0.15 -11.51 -5.12
N GLU A 112 -1.28 -11.70 -4.45
CA GLU A 112 -1.77 -13.04 -4.05
C GLU A 112 -2.01 -13.97 -5.25
N LYS A 113 -2.33 -13.41 -6.40
CA LYS A 113 -2.58 -14.16 -7.66
C LYS A 113 -1.35 -14.26 -8.55
N LEU A 114 -0.21 -13.70 -8.12
CA LEU A 114 0.99 -13.64 -8.93
C LEU A 114 1.41 -15.04 -9.37
N ASP A 115 1.70 -15.16 -10.65
CA ASP A 115 2.22 -16.36 -11.26
C ASP A 115 3.50 -16.06 -12.02
N ILE A 116 4.50 -16.95 -11.90
CA ILE A 116 5.72 -16.85 -12.66
C ILE A 116 5.52 -17.63 -13.96
N TYR A 117 5.08 -16.98 -15.04
CA TYR A 117 5.14 -17.53 -16.39
C TYR A 117 6.49 -17.21 -17.01
N GLU A 118 7.22 -18.26 -17.35
CA GLU A 118 8.34 -18.44 -18.27
C GLU A 118 9.54 -17.50 -18.24
N SER A 119 9.49 -16.23 -17.86
CA SER A 119 10.70 -15.40 -17.79
C SER A 119 10.68 -14.32 -16.71
N LEU A 120 11.87 -14.03 -16.17
CA LEU A 120 12.13 -12.91 -15.28
C LEU A 120 11.71 -11.54 -15.85
N SER A 121 11.56 -11.41 -17.17
CA SER A 121 11.15 -10.17 -17.83
C SER A 121 9.67 -9.87 -17.66
N GLU A 122 8.80 -10.89 -17.59
CA GLU A 122 7.37 -10.71 -17.37
C GLU A 122 7.07 -10.35 -15.91
N ILE A 123 7.73 -11.03 -14.98
CA ILE A 123 7.67 -10.65 -13.55
C ILE A 123 8.15 -9.21 -13.34
N ARG A 124 9.09 -8.74 -14.17
CA ARG A 124 9.64 -7.40 -14.02
C ARG A 124 8.59 -6.31 -14.23
N ASN A 125 7.71 -6.44 -15.21
CA ASN A 125 6.66 -5.45 -15.48
C ASN A 125 5.57 -5.50 -14.42
N GLU A 126 5.04 -6.68 -14.10
CA GLU A 126 4.07 -6.83 -12.99
C GLU A 126 4.65 -6.38 -11.65
N TYR A 127 5.92 -6.65 -11.40
CA TYR A 127 6.65 -6.22 -10.22
C TYR A 127 6.71 -4.69 -10.09
N TYR A 128 7.04 -3.98 -11.18
CA TYR A 128 7.08 -2.52 -11.18
C TYR A 128 5.68 -1.92 -11.03
N GLU A 129 4.68 -2.44 -11.72
CA GLU A 129 3.28 -2.00 -11.58
C GLU A 129 2.77 -2.18 -10.14
N ILE A 130 3.10 -3.29 -9.49
CA ILE A 130 2.71 -3.55 -8.10
C ILE A 130 3.41 -2.58 -7.14
N LEU A 131 4.72 -2.37 -7.31
CA LEU A 131 5.48 -1.46 -6.46
C LEU A 131 5.06 0.00 -6.65
N ASP A 132 4.81 0.42 -7.88
CA ASP A 132 4.29 1.75 -8.22
C ASP A 132 2.93 1.99 -7.55
N ALA A 133 2.02 1.01 -7.65
CA ALA A 133 0.72 1.06 -6.97
C ALA A 133 0.81 1.12 -5.44
N LEU A 134 1.87 0.55 -4.83
CA LEU A 134 2.09 0.57 -3.38
C LEU A 134 2.70 1.87 -2.88
N ASP A 135 3.53 2.50 -3.68
CA ASP A 135 4.20 3.75 -3.30
C ASP A 135 3.28 4.97 -3.40
N GLY A 136 2.31 4.94 -4.31
CA GLY A 136 1.34 6.02 -4.49
C GLY A 136 1.93 7.31 -5.06
N GLU A 137 3.17 7.27 -5.56
CA GLU A 137 3.83 8.40 -6.23
C GLU A 137 3.72 8.25 -7.75
N VAL A 138 3.11 9.24 -8.39
CA VAL A 138 2.80 9.24 -9.83
C VAL A 138 4.03 9.59 -10.70
N ASP A 139 5.12 10.12 -10.12
CA ASP A 139 6.23 10.74 -10.86
C ASP A 139 7.63 10.30 -10.43
N GLY A 140 7.77 9.28 -9.59
CA GLY A 140 9.03 9.00 -8.93
C GLY A 140 9.63 7.62 -9.21
N ALA A 141 10.87 7.47 -8.82
CA ALA A 141 11.48 6.17 -8.63
C ALA A 141 10.79 5.45 -7.46
N ILE A 142 10.61 4.14 -7.59
CA ILE A 142 10.00 3.31 -6.53
C ILE A 142 10.81 3.44 -5.23
N ASP A 143 10.13 3.78 -4.14
CA ASP A 143 10.67 3.74 -2.78
C ASP A 143 10.72 2.28 -2.29
N TYR A 144 11.80 1.58 -2.63
CA TYR A 144 11.99 0.18 -2.24
C TYR A 144 11.99 -0.05 -0.72
N PRO A 145 12.56 0.81 0.13
CA PRO A 145 12.41 0.73 1.58
C PRO A 145 10.97 0.68 2.06
N LYS A 146 10.13 1.55 1.56
CA LYS A 146 8.70 1.62 1.90
C LYS A 146 7.93 0.39 1.38
N ALA A 147 8.22 -0.04 0.14
CA ALA A 147 7.66 -1.26 -0.41
C ALA A 147 8.09 -2.50 0.39
N ALA A 148 9.35 -2.61 0.79
CA ALA A 148 9.85 -3.71 1.63
C ALA A 148 9.16 -3.76 2.99
N GLN A 149 8.92 -2.61 3.61
CA GLN A 149 8.14 -2.51 4.83
C GLN A 149 6.73 -3.10 4.65
N PHE A 150 6.05 -2.72 3.55
CA PHE A 150 4.73 -3.26 3.22
C PHE A 150 4.74 -4.79 3.04
N PHE A 151 5.73 -5.33 2.30
CA PHE A 151 5.87 -6.78 2.12
C PHE A 151 6.12 -7.52 3.44
N ARG A 152 6.92 -6.94 4.32
CA ARG A 152 7.18 -7.50 5.65
C ARG A 152 5.92 -7.58 6.49
N ASP A 153 5.10 -6.53 6.43
CA ASP A 153 3.92 -6.42 7.28
C ASP A 153 2.75 -7.29 6.79
N HIS A 154 2.76 -7.68 5.50
CA HIS A 154 1.63 -8.38 4.89
C HIS A 154 1.94 -9.81 4.39
N PHE A 155 3.18 -10.15 4.09
CA PHE A 155 3.48 -11.42 3.40
C PHE A 155 4.51 -12.29 4.10
N ALA A 156 5.72 -11.82 4.30
CA ALA A 156 6.79 -12.61 4.88
C ALA A 156 7.74 -11.75 5.71
N GLY A 157 7.92 -12.09 6.98
CA GLY A 157 8.84 -11.43 7.89
C GLY A 157 10.19 -12.11 7.98
N ILE A 158 11.09 -11.52 8.77
CA ILE A 158 12.36 -12.14 9.17
C ILE A 158 12.11 -13.02 10.38
N ASP A 159 12.49 -14.30 10.29
CA ASP A 159 12.38 -15.25 11.40
C ASP A 159 13.50 -15.07 12.45
N ALA A 160 13.43 -15.84 13.55
CA ALA A 160 14.43 -15.78 14.62
C ALA A 160 15.85 -16.20 14.18
N ASN A 161 15.99 -16.85 13.03
CA ASN A 161 17.26 -17.28 12.45
C ASN A 161 17.81 -16.26 11.43
N GLY A 162 17.11 -15.17 11.22
CA GLY A 162 17.49 -14.13 10.27
C GLY A 162 17.10 -14.41 8.82
N ASN A 163 16.17 -15.33 8.57
CA ASN A 163 15.72 -15.71 7.23
C ASN A 163 14.39 -15.06 6.90
N ILE A 164 14.10 -14.85 5.61
CA ILE A 164 12.74 -14.53 5.16
C ILE A 164 11.96 -15.84 5.08
N SER A 165 10.93 -16.00 5.87
CA SER A 165 10.17 -17.24 5.94
C SER A 165 8.66 -17.01 5.78
N THR A 166 8.00 -17.92 5.06
CA THR A 166 6.55 -17.97 4.92
C THR A 166 6.05 -19.39 5.12
N THR A 167 4.86 -19.51 5.73
CA THR A 167 4.19 -20.78 5.94
C THR A 167 2.75 -20.68 5.47
N THR A 168 2.34 -21.59 4.59
CA THR A 168 0.97 -21.63 4.07
C THR A 168 0.45 -23.07 4.10
N VAL A 169 -0.82 -23.24 4.42
CA VAL A 169 -1.53 -24.52 4.26
C VAL A 169 -2.44 -24.40 3.05
N ILE A 170 -2.26 -25.28 2.09
CA ILE A 170 -3.13 -25.41 0.93
C ILE A 170 -4.10 -26.59 1.13
N GLY A 171 -5.37 -26.38 0.73
CA GLY A 171 -6.38 -27.43 0.67
C GLY A 171 -6.23 -28.21 -0.64
N CYS A 172 -6.34 -29.52 -0.56
CA CYS A 172 -6.25 -30.44 -1.71
C CYS A 172 -7.45 -31.39 -1.67
N PRO A 173 -8.68 -30.89 -1.91
CA PRO A 173 -9.89 -31.68 -1.75
C PRO A 173 -9.88 -32.88 -2.66
N ASN A 174 -10.30 -34.03 -2.14
CA ASN A 174 -10.36 -35.33 -2.82
C ASN A 174 -9.00 -35.92 -3.25
N LEU A 175 -7.88 -35.37 -2.82
CA LEU A 175 -6.57 -35.95 -3.07
C LEU A 175 -6.07 -36.71 -1.85
N SER A 176 -5.63 -37.94 -2.06
CA SER A 176 -4.95 -38.71 -1.03
C SER A 176 -3.59 -38.13 -0.70
N LYS A 177 -3.07 -38.43 0.48
CA LYS A 177 -1.69 -38.09 0.85
C LYS A 177 -0.67 -38.49 -0.20
N ASN A 178 -0.87 -39.70 -0.81
CA ASN A 178 0.01 -40.22 -1.84
C ASN A 178 -0.06 -39.41 -3.14
N ASP A 179 -1.25 -38.99 -3.57
CA ASP A 179 -1.43 -38.18 -4.78
C ASP A 179 -0.76 -36.79 -4.60
N ILE A 180 -1.00 -36.14 -3.47
CA ILE A 180 -0.37 -34.86 -3.13
C ILE A 180 1.17 -35.01 -3.14
N TYR A 181 1.69 -36.11 -2.56
CA TYR A 181 3.13 -36.35 -2.54
C TYR A 181 3.70 -36.50 -3.95
N ILE A 182 3.06 -37.30 -4.82
CA ILE A 182 3.50 -37.50 -6.21
C ILE A 182 3.49 -36.16 -6.97
N GLN A 183 2.42 -35.38 -6.87
CA GLN A 183 2.31 -34.08 -7.54
C GLN A 183 3.38 -33.09 -7.05
N ALA A 184 3.57 -32.97 -5.76
CA ALA A 184 4.58 -32.09 -5.18
C ALA A 184 6.00 -32.49 -5.58
N HIS A 185 6.32 -33.79 -5.53
CA HIS A 185 7.60 -34.32 -5.93
C HIS A 185 7.88 -34.07 -7.42
N SER A 186 6.89 -34.33 -8.26
CA SER A 186 6.96 -34.10 -9.71
C SER A 186 7.14 -32.63 -10.05
N TRP A 187 6.51 -31.72 -9.30
CA TRP A 187 6.71 -30.27 -9.47
C TRP A 187 8.17 -29.89 -9.26
N PHE A 188 8.85 -30.38 -8.21
CA PHE A 188 10.27 -30.09 -7.98
C PHE A 188 11.15 -30.61 -9.13
N VAL A 189 10.87 -31.81 -9.62
CA VAL A 189 11.64 -32.41 -10.72
C VAL A 189 11.49 -31.59 -12.00
N ASN A 190 10.31 -31.05 -12.28
CA ASN A 190 10.02 -30.32 -13.52
C ASN A 190 10.36 -28.81 -13.44
N SER A 191 10.31 -28.23 -12.24
CA SER A 191 10.53 -26.79 -12.06
C SER A 191 12.00 -26.39 -11.96
N PHE A 192 12.90 -27.32 -11.68
CA PHE A 192 14.32 -27.06 -11.52
C PHE A 192 15.16 -27.93 -12.45
N ASN A 193 16.13 -27.31 -13.15
CA ASN A 193 16.95 -27.95 -14.21
C ASN A 193 17.72 -29.24 -13.77
N SER A 194 17.77 -29.53 -12.48
CA SER A 194 18.34 -30.78 -11.95
C SER A 194 17.55 -31.27 -10.75
N GLY A 195 16.34 -31.75 -11.00
CA GLY A 195 15.40 -32.15 -9.96
C GLY A 195 15.97 -33.09 -8.89
N LYS A 196 16.86 -34.01 -9.26
CA LYS A 196 17.52 -34.92 -8.31
C LYS A 196 18.48 -34.22 -7.34
N SER A 197 19.06 -33.08 -7.71
CA SER A 197 19.94 -32.32 -6.81
C SER A 197 19.19 -31.29 -5.96
N VAL A 198 17.93 -31.02 -6.29
CA VAL A 198 17.07 -30.08 -5.59
C VAL A 198 16.47 -30.71 -4.36
N ILE A 199 15.92 -31.94 -4.46
CA ILE A 199 15.36 -32.66 -3.34
C ILE A 199 16.53 -33.19 -2.49
N GLN A 200 16.60 -32.73 -1.25
CA GLN A 200 17.64 -33.10 -0.29
C GLN A 200 17.21 -34.24 0.60
N PHE A 201 15.95 -34.33 0.90
CA PHE A 201 15.34 -35.37 1.71
C PHE A 201 13.87 -35.53 1.34
N ASP A 202 13.41 -36.73 1.26
CA ASP A 202 12.00 -37.05 1.09
C ASP A 202 11.65 -38.32 1.86
N ASP A 203 10.50 -38.29 2.52
CA ASP A 203 9.92 -39.42 3.24
C ASP A 203 8.43 -39.52 2.89
N LYS A 204 8.10 -40.47 2.03
CA LYS A 204 6.74 -40.71 1.57
C LYS A 204 5.81 -41.13 2.69
N GLU A 205 6.31 -41.94 3.63
CA GLU A 205 5.49 -42.46 4.76
C GLU A 205 5.20 -41.33 5.76
N ALA A 206 6.19 -40.53 6.10
CA ALA A 206 5.98 -39.32 6.90
C ALA A 206 5.23 -38.21 6.13
N GLY A 207 5.28 -38.24 4.80
CA GLY A 207 4.70 -37.21 3.94
C GLY A 207 5.48 -35.88 3.98
N THR A 208 6.82 -35.99 4.01
CA THR A 208 7.70 -34.82 4.10
C THR A 208 8.63 -34.78 2.89
N ILE A 209 8.72 -33.58 2.26
CA ILE A 209 9.68 -33.29 1.19
C ILE A 209 10.51 -32.07 1.63
N LEU A 210 11.83 -32.16 1.58
CA LEU A 210 12.76 -31.07 1.81
C LEU A 210 13.60 -30.85 0.55
N ALA A 211 13.54 -29.64 0.00
CA ALA A 211 14.21 -29.28 -1.23
C ALA A 211 14.95 -27.94 -1.10
N LYS A 212 16.03 -27.79 -1.86
CA LYS A 212 16.79 -26.53 -1.98
C LYS A 212 16.71 -26.01 -3.39
N GLY A 213 16.53 -24.71 -3.53
CA GLY A 213 16.53 -24.02 -4.82
C GLY A 213 17.51 -22.84 -4.84
N TYR A 214 17.85 -22.43 -6.05
CA TYR A 214 18.67 -21.25 -6.27
C TYR A 214 17.97 -20.32 -7.26
N LEU A 215 17.59 -19.14 -6.78
CA LEU A 215 16.91 -18.10 -7.54
C LEU A 215 17.95 -17.12 -8.06
N ARG A 216 18.23 -17.19 -9.37
CA ARG A 216 19.25 -16.33 -9.97
C ARG A 216 18.68 -14.95 -10.26
N ASP A 217 19.52 -13.92 -10.01
CA ASP A 217 19.29 -12.54 -10.43
C ASP A 217 17.89 -12.01 -10.06
N ILE A 218 17.42 -12.33 -8.85
CA ILE A 218 16.12 -11.88 -8.34
C ILE A 218 16.03 -10.38 -8.25
N ALA A 219 17.16 -9.69 -8.01
CA ALA A 219 17.23 -8.24 -8.01
C ALA A 219 18.52 -7.75 -8.65
N LEU A 220 18.39 -6.66 -9.40
CA LEU A 220 19.49 -5.91 -9.98
C LEU A 220 19.39 -4.46 -9.51
N TYR A 221 20.48 -3.94 -8.93
CA TYR A 221 20.56 -2.54 -8.52
C TYR A 221 21.85 -1.94 -9.08
N ALA A 222 21.73 -0.83 -9.81
CA ALA A 222 22.85 -0.23 -10.53
C ALA A 222 22.96 1.29 -10.24
N PRO A 223 23.41 1.69 -9.02
CA PRO A 223 23.72 3.08 -8.75
C PRO A 223 24.99 3.50 -9.50
N PHE A 224 25.21 4.80 -9.65
CA PHE A 224 26.33 5.39 -10.37
C PHE A 224 27.63 4.58 -10.33
N GLY A 225 27.96 3.89 -11.42
CA GLY A 225 29.23 3.21 -11.63
C GLY A 225 29.43 1.85 -10.96
N LYS A 226 28.43 1.35 -10.21
CA LYS A 226 28.43 0.00 -9.64
C LYS A 226 27.17 -0.74 -10.00
N GLN A 227 27.26 -2.06 -10.10
CA GLN A 227 26.12 -2.92 -10.33
C GLN A 227 26.13 -4.06 -9.32
N TYR A 228 24.99 -4.27 -8.68
CA TYR A 228 24.75 -5.32 -7.69
C TYR A 228 23.76 -6.30 -8.28
N GLY A 229 24.20 -7.52 -8.56
CA GLY A 229 23.34 -8.65 -8.91
C GLY A 229 23.08 -9.49 -7.69
N ILE A 230 21.82 -9.72 -7.33
CA ILE A 230 21.44 -10.44 -6.10
C ILE A 230 20.70 -11.70 -6.49
N SER A 231 21.18 -12.84 -6.01
CA SER A 231 20.54 -14.15 -6.14
C SER A 231 20.21 -14.68 -4.75
N ALA A 232 19.25 -15.60 -4.63
CA ALA A 232 18.80 -16.09 -3.34
C ALA A 232 18.82 -17.62 -3.27
N ARG A 233 19.18 -18.16 -2.09
CA ARG A 233 19.07 -19.58 -1.76
C ARG A 233 17.77 -19.80 -1.01
N VAL A 234 16.91 -20.66 -1.54
CA VAL A 234 15.61 -20.98 -0.96
C VAL A 234 15.57 -22.44 -0.49
N LEU A 235 15.00 -22.62 0.70
CA LEU A 235 14.67 -23.93 1.25
C LEU A 235 13.16 -24.10 1.18
N PHE A 236 12.71 -25.25 0.65
CA PHE A 236 11.34 -25.67 0.64
C PHE A 236 11.17 -26.86 1.61
N ARG A 237 10.14 -26.80 2.42
CA ARG A 237 9.64 -27.93 3.19
C ARG A 237 8.16 -28.07 2.93
N ILE A 238 7.74 -29.28 2.56
CA ILE A 238 6.35 -29.62 2.39
C ILE A 238 6.00 -30.73 3.35
N ASP A 239 5.02 -30.51 4.22
CA ASP A 239 4.46 -31.52 5.10
C ASP A 239 3.05 -31.87 4.62
N ILE A 240 2.83 -33.11 4.24
CA ILE A 240 1.64 -33.61 3.54
C ILE A 240 0.79 -34.47 4.46
N LYS A 241 -0.52 -34.21 4.44
CA LYS A 241 -1.56 -35.01 5.07
C LYS A 241 -2.68 -35.29 4.07
N GLU A 242 -3.68 -36.08 4.45
CA GLU A 242 -4.87 -36.23 3.64
C GLU A 242 -5.51 -34.89 3.36
N GLU A 243 -5.85 -34.64 2.11
CA GLU A 243 -6.54 -33.45 1.58
C GLU A 243 -5.88 -32.09 1.90
N ARG A 244 -4.61 -32.05 2.30
CA ARG A 244 -3.88 -30.80 2.59
C ARG A 244 -2.37 -30.96 2.58
N ALA A 245 -1.69 -29.86 2.23
CA ALA A 245 -0.25 -29.74 2.38
C ALA A 245 0.13 -28.42 3.07
N ARG A 246 1.09 -28.47 3.97
CA ARG A 246 1.74 -27.30 4.55
C ARG A 246 3.03 -27.03 3.82
N ILE A 247 3.14 -25.84 3.23
CA ILE A 247 4.31 -25.38 2.49
C ILE A 247 5.03 -24.35 3.34
N ILE A 248 6.29 -24.62 3.63
CA ILE A 248 7.20 -23.67 4.30
C ILE A 248 8.30 -23.34 3.30
N MET A 249 8.47 -22.06 3.01
CA MET A 249 9.53 -21.57 2.13
C MET A 249 10.37 -20.56 2.87
N THR A 250 11.70 -20.69 2.76
CA THR A 250 12.64 -19.89 3.51
C THR A 250 13.77 -19.41 2.61
N ILE A 251 13.96 -18.11 2.46
CA ILE A 251 15.18 -17.54 1.88
C ILE A 251 16.24 -17.50 3.00
N GLN A 252 17.28 -18.31 2.83
CA GLN A 252 18.31 -18.48 3.85
C GLN A 252 19.50 -17.54 3.63
N GLU A 253 19.86 -17.28 2.39
CA GLU A 253 21.04 -16.51 2.02
C GLU A 253 20.83 -15.76 0.72
N TYR A 254 21.48 -14.61 0.61
CA TYR A 254 21.69 -13.89 -0.64
C TYR A 254 23.13 -14.01 -1.10
N ASP A 255 23.32 -14.39 -2.35
CA ASP A 255 24.59 -14.28 -3.05
C ASP A 255 24.62 -12.96 -3.83
N ILE A 256 25.52 -12.07 -3.47
CA ILE A 256 25.63 -10.73 -4.05
C ILE A 256 26.88 -10.62 -4.88
N ALA A 257 26.70 -10.40 -6.19
CA ALA A 257 27.77 -10.12 -7.13
C ALA A 257 27.88 -8.61 -7.35
N VAL A 258 29.05 -8.03 -7.11
CA VAL A 258 29.31 -6.61 -7.33
C VAL A 258 30.25 -6.44 -8.51
N SER A 259 29.85 -5.68 -9.53
CA SER A 259 30.69 -5.32 -10.68
C SER A 259 30.79 -3.81 -10.84
N ASN A 260 31.91 -3.34 -11.38
CA ASN A 260 32.09 -1.93 -11.72
C ASN A 260 31.52 -1.68 -13.12
N GLY A 261 30.53 -0.81 -13.23
CA GLY A 261 29.64 -0.60 -14.37
C GLY A 261 30.24 0.10 -15.60
N ARG A 262 31.48 -0.18 -15.96
CA ARG A 262 32.02 0.22 -17.28
C ARG A 262 32.06 -1.00 -18.20
N GLY A 263 30.95 -1.29 -18.86
CA GLY A 263 30.94 -1.99 -20.13
C GLY A 263 31.24 -3.49 -20.11
N SER A 264 30.91 -4.21 -19.05
CA SER A 264 31.07 -5.67 -19.03
C SER A 264 29.73 -6.35 -18.83
N SER A 265 29.32 -7.16 -19.80
CA SER A 265 28.30 -8.17 -19.63
C SER A 265 28.63 -9.01 -18.40
N LEU A 266 27.63 -9.45 -17.64
CA LEU A 266 27.74 -10.34 -16.48
C LEU A 266 28.56 -11.63 -16.72
N GLN A 267 29.13 -11.85 -17.92
CA GLN A 267 29.88 -13.03 -18.32
C GLN A 267 31.39 -12.84 -18.49
N GLY A 268 31.97 -11.67 -18.24
CA GLY A 268 33.38 -11.40 -18.54
C GLY A 268 34.17 -10.62 -17.52
N THR A 269 34.95 -11.29 -16.67
CA THR A 269 36.33 -10.96 -16.20
C THR A 269 36.65 -9.60 -15.55
N ALA A 270 35.73 -8.92 -14.89
CA ALA A 270 36.13 -8.03 -13.80
C ALA A 270 35.90 -8.82 -12.49
N ALA A 271 36.85 -8.79 -11.55
CA ALA A 271 36.77 -9.51 -10.29
C ALA A 271 35.48 -9.11 -9.54
N ALA A 272 34.38 -9.83 -9.82
CA ALA A 272 33.16 -9.69 -9.05
C ALA A 272 33.45 -10.26 -7.66
N SER A 273 33.39 -9.42 -6.64
CA SER A 273 33.43 -9.94 -5.28
C SER A 273 32.07 -10.57 -4.99
N ASN A 274 32.01 -11.90 -5.04
CA ASN A 274 30.84 -12.62 -4.61
C ASN A 274 30.83 -12.70 -3.07
N ARG A 275 29.78 -12.22 -2.45
CA ARG A 275 29.60 -12.26 -0.99
C ARG A 275 28.24 -12.88 -0.70
N THR A 276 28.21 -13.71 0.35
CA THR A 276 26.98 -14.34 0.81
C THR A 276 26.56 -13.72 2.13
N TYR A 277 25.30 -13.33 2.25
CA TYR A 277 24.73 -12.71 3.44
C TYR A 277 23.39 -13.33 3.80
N ARG A 278 23.10 -13.41 5.10
CA ARG A 278 21.76 -13.72 5.58
C ARG A 278 20.82 -12.52 5.30
N PRO A 279 19.51 -12.76 5.07
CA PRO A 279 18.57 -11.69 4.82
C PRO A 279 18.48 -10.62 5.90
N ASP A 280 18.61 -10.97 7.19
CA ASP A 280 18.59 -10.03 8.31
C ASP A 280 19.77 -9.04 8.32
N LEU A 281 20.88 -9.38 7.68
CA LEU A 281 22.01 -8.47 7.48
C LEU A 281 21.82 -7.51 6.31
N VAL A 282 20.86 -7.80 5.45
CA VAL A 282 20.53 -7.02 4.26
C VAL A 282 19.29 -6.15 4.51
N TYR A 283 18.35 -6.66 5.30
CA TYR A 283 17.11 -5.99 5.67
C TYR A 283 16.62 -6.49 7.06
N PRO A 284 16.08 -5.69 7.97
CA PRO A 284 15.95 -4.23 7.91
C PRO A 284 17.31 -3.55 8.03
N PHE A 285 17.53 -2.61 7.15
CA PHE A 285 18.75 -1.88 6.87
C PHE A 285 19.66 -1.70 8.05
N ASN A 286 20.74 -2.45 8.07
CA ASN A 286 21.87 -2.15 8.92
C ASN A 286 22.54 -0.92 8.30
N ASP A 287 22.80 0.12 9.10
CA ASP A 287 23.50 1.35 8.67
C ASP A 287 24.96 1.10 8.26
N ASN A 288 25.28 -0.11 7.81
CA ASN A 288 26.59 -0.44 7.31
C ASN A 288 26.63 -0.32 5.78
N PRO A 289 26.99 0.89 5.24
CA PRO A 289 27.05 1.15 3.82
C PRO A 289 28.10 0.31 3.08
N ASP A 290 29.02 -0.34 3.82
CA ASP A 290 30.04 -1.21 3.24
C ASP A 290 29.50 -2.57 2.80
N LEU A 291 28.32 -2.97 3.27
CA LEU A 291 27.72 -4.25 2.91
C LEU A 291 26.91 -4.15 1.60
N LEU A 292 25.87 -3.35 1.62
CA LEU A 292 24.96 -3.19 0.49
C LEU A 292 24.18 -1.88 0.64
N PRO A 293 23.93 -1.12 -0.46
CA PRO A 293 23.01 0.02 -0.40
C PRO A 293 21.63 -0.41 0.09
N ASN A 294 21.00 0.40 0.95
CA ASN A 294 19.69 0.11 1.53
C ASN A 294 18.62 -0.21 0.47
N GLU A 295 18.61 0.54 -0.64
CA GLU A 295 17.69 0.31 -1.74
C GLU A 295 17.89 -1.04 -2.42
N ALA A 296 19.14 -1.50 -2.56
CA ALA A 296 19.43 -2.81 -3.11
C ALA A 296 18.92 -3.93 -2.20
N GLY A 297 19.12 -3.78 -0.90
CA GLY A 297 18.59 -4.72 0.10
C GLY A 297 17.07 -4.77 0.12
N ALA A 298 16.43 -3.60 0.11
CA ALA A 298 14.97 -3.50 0.05
C ALA A 298 14.40 -4.12 -1.24
N LYS A 299 15.02 -3.86 -2.37
CA LYS A 299 14.66 -4.45 -3.66
C LYS A 299 14.78 -5.97 -3.64
N ALA A 300 15.86 -6.50 -3.06
CA ALA A 300 16.04 -7.95 -2.90
C ALA A 300 14.96 -8.57 -2.00
N TYR A 301 14.61 -7.88 -0.92
CA TYR A 301 13.54 -8.32 -0.02
C TYR A 301 12.18 -8.37 -0.73
N CYS A 302 11.78 -7.30 -1.42
CA CYS A 302 10.55 -7.26 -2.20
C CYS A 302 10.50 -8.39 -3.24
N ALA A 303 11.57 -8.56 -4.00
CA ALA A 303 11.69 -9.63 -4.99
C ALA A 303 11.57 -11.02 -4.34
N SER A 304 12.22 -11.25 -3.20
CA SER A 304 12.12 -12.51 -2.46
C SER A 304 10.67 -12.83 -2.09
N CYS A 305 9.93 -11.86 -1.52
CA CYS A 305 8.53 -12.05 -1.17
C CYS A 305 7.68 -12.40 -2.40
N LEU A 306 7.84 -11.69 -3.51
CA LEU A 306 7.12 -11.96 -4.76
C LEU A 306 7.43 -13.38 -5.31
N TYR A 307 8.69 -13.78 -5.28
CA TYR A 307 9.07 -15.13 -5.69
C TYR A 307 8.47 -16.22 -4.80
N LEU A 308 8.46 -16.03 -3.48
CA LEU A 308 7.86 -16.98 -2.55
C LEU A 308 6.35 -17.14 -2.81
N ILE A 309 5.65 -16.03 -3.06
CA ILE A 309 4.22 -16.05 -3.37
C ILE A 309 3.95 -16.77 -4.70
N ALA A 310 4.69 -16.42 -5.75
CA ALA A 310 4.53 -17.02 -7.06
C ALA A 310 4.83 -18.53 -7.04
N MET A 311 5.88 -18.95 -6.36
CA MET A 311 6.21 -20.37 -6.20
C MET A 311 5.13 -21.12 -5.42
N LYS A 312 4.61 -20.53 -4.33
CA LYS A 312 3.47 -21.10 -3.60
C LYS A 312 2.27 -21.32 -4.53
N ASN A 313 1.92 -20.31 -5.34
CA ASN A 313 0.78 -20.38 -6.25
C ASN A 313 0.97 -21.45 -7.35
N ARG A 314 2.20 -21.58 -7.87
CA ARG A 314 2.52 -22.65 -8.86
C ARG A 314 2.45 -24.04 -8.25
N LEU A 315 3.00 -24.20 -7.06
CA LEU A 315 2.97 -25.47 -6.35
C LEU A 315 1.53 -25.87 -5.99
N ASP A 316 0.72 -24.91 -5.50
CA ASP A 316 -0.71 -25.12 -5.22
C ASP A 316 -1.46 -25.62 -6.46
N ARG A 317 -1.26 -24.97 -7.61
CA ARG A 317 -1.87 -25.42 -8.88
C ARG A 317 -1.34 -26.76 -9.33
N ALA A 318 -0.04 -27.01 -9.23
CA ALA A 318 0.53 -28.30 -9.62
C ALA A 318 -0.03 -29.44 -8.80
N ILE A 319 -0.27 -29.22 -7.51
CA ILE A 319 -0.88 -30.23 -6.63
C ILE A 319 -2.36 -30.40 -6.95
N ASN A 320 -3.14 -29.33 -7.10
CA ASN A 320 -4.61 -29.42 -7.22
C ASN A 320 -5.10 -29.69 -8.65
N ALA A 321 -4.40 -29.20 -9.69
CA ALA A 321 -4.80 -29.40 -11.08
C ALA A 321 -4.02 -30.53 -11.78
N GLY A 322 -3.04 -31.11 -11.11
CA GLY A 322 -2.07 -32.00 -11.73
C GLY A 322 -1.03 -31.24 -12.55
N ILE A 323 0.05 -31.93 -12.91
CA ILE A 323 1.06 -31.37 -13.81
C ILE A 323 0.52 -31.47 -15.22
N ILE A 324 0.48 -30.34 -15.96
CA ILE A 324 0.03 -30.31 -17.34
C ILE A 324 0.83 -31.34 -18.18
N GLY A 325 0.16 -32.29 -18.78
CA GLY A 325 0.75 -33.36 -19.58
C GLY A 325 0.83 -34.74 -18.90
N ILE A 326 0.44 -34.84 -17.63
CA ILE A 326 0.26 -36.15 -16.98
C ILE A 326 -1.25 -36.31 -16.75
N ASP A 327 -1.93 -36.96 -17.68
CA ASP A 327 -3.31 -37.39 -17.47
C ASP A 327 -3.29 -38.61 -16.51
N MET A 328 -3.69 -38.35 -15.27
CA MET A 328 -3.76 -39.43 -14.23
C MET A 328 -4.85 -40.46 -14.51
N ASN A 329 -5.68 -40.21 -15.54
CA ASN A 329 -6.74 -41.15 -15.99
C ASN A 329 -6.32 -41.95 -17.25
N ASP A 330 -5.09 -41.85 -17.72
CA ASP A 330 -4.62 -42.76 -18.79
C ASP A 330 -4.57 -44.20 -18.28
N ASN A 331 -5.64 -44.92 -18.54
CA ASN A 331 -5.67 -46.38 -18.51
C ASN A 331 -4.86 -46.90 -19.71
N TRP A 332 -3.61 -47.20 -19.47
CA TRP A 332 -2.76 -47.91 -20.45
C TRP A 332 -2.57 -49.37 -20.14
#